data_087e31e359008513ca4f9f0d4d0772b7
#
_entry.id   087e31e359008513ca4f9f0d4d0772b7
#
_cell.length_a   1.000
_cell.length_b   1.000
_cell.length_c   1.000
_cell.angle_alpha   90.00
_cell.angle_beta   90.00
_cell.angle_gamma   90.00
#
_symmetry.space_group_name_H-M   'P 1'
#
loop_
_entity.id
_entity.type
_entity.pdbx_description
1 polymer ?
#
loop_
_entity_poly.entity_id
_entity_poly.type
_entity_poly.pdbx_seq_one_letter_code
_entity_poly.pdbx_strand_id
1 'polypeptide(L)'
;MQTIKVNSYSKMLSGLQSGRKYSIIKFTSKSCRACKNLEPRIAKLDLDIDVYDVDHGENNTISKAFSVRALPTVILCEDGIPSARMVGLNQTKEFFQLVNDVVNNDCVIVDWEK
;
A
#
# COMPACT_ATOMS: atom_id res chain seq x y z
N MET A 1 -7.79 -4.10 -10.95
CA MET A 1 -7.21 -3.98 -9.59
C MET A 1 -7.80 -5.05 -8.69
N GLN A 2 -6.98 -5.78 -7.98
CA GLN A 2 -7.40 -6.85 -7.11
C GLN A 2 -7.00 -6.53 -5.66
N THR A 3 -7.92 -6.73 -4.71
CA THR A 3 -7.63 -6.55 -3.28
C THR A 3 -7.46 -7.91 -2.63
N ILE A 4 -6.36 -8.11 -1.93
CA ILE A 4 -5.99 -9.36 -1.30
C ILE A 4 -5.90 -9.13 0.20
N LYS A 5 -6.76 -9.79 0.97
CA LYS A 5 -6.69 -9.73 2.43
C LYS A 5 -5.53 -10.58 2.91
N VAL A 6 -4.60 -9.97 3.65
CA VAL A 6 -3.38 -10.64 4.10
C VAL A 6 -3.66 -11.40 5.41
N ASN A 7 -3.32 -12.68 5.42
CA ASN A 7 -3.37 -13.53 6.62
C ASN A 7 -2.08 -14.33 6.82
N SER A 8 -1.09 -14.12 5.98
CA SER A 8 0.21 -14.80 6.04
C SER A 8 1.28 -13.91 5.46
N TYR A 9 2.33 -13.66 6.24
CA TYR A 9 3.46 -12.83 5.81
C TYR A 9 4.19 -13.47 4.62
N SER A 10 4.47 -14.77 4.71
CA SER A 10 5.18 -15.48 3.63
C SER A 10 4.40 -15.48 2.33
N LYS A 11 3.08 -15.65 2.38
CA LYS A 11 2.22 -15.60 1.19
C LYS A 11 2.20 -14.20 0.59
N MET A 12 2.15 -13.17 1.43
CA MET A 12 2.19 -11.79 0.95
C MET A 12 3.52 -11.51 0.22
N LEU A 13 4.65 -11.90 0.81
CA LEU A 13 5.96 -11.70 0.21
C LEU A 13 6.08 -12.42 -1.13
N SER A 14 5.61 -13.67 -1.20
CA SER A 14 5.58 -14.42 -2.46
C SER A 14 4.75 -13.71 -3.52
N GLY A 15 3.57 -13.23 -3.15
CA GLY A 15 2.70 -12.50 -4.05
C GLY A 15 3.32 -11.20 -4.56
N LEU A 16 3.98 -10.46 -3.67
CA LEU A 16 4.66 -9.23 -4.04
C LEU A 16 5.79 -9.47 -5.04
N GLN A 17 6.52 -10.56 -4.90
CA GLN A 17 7.67 -10.89 -5.75
C GLN A 17 7.27 -11.51 -7.08
N SER A 18 6.22 -12.33 -7.09
CA SER A 18 5.83 -13.09 -8.27
C SER A 18 4.58 -12.55 -8.98
N GLY A 19 3.92 -11.57 -8.40
CA GLY A 19 2.71 -10.97 -8.93
C GLY A 19 2.99 -9.84 -9.91
N ARG A 20 2.12 -8.83 -9.89
CA ARG A 20 2.24 -7.68 -10.78
C ARG A 20 3.46 -6.86 -10.41
N LYS A 21 3.97 -6.10 -11.39
CA LYS A 21 5.15 -5.26 -11.18
C LYS A 21 4.93 -4.26 -10.04
N TYR A 22 3.75 -3.63 -10.01
CA TYR A 22 3.40 -2.66 -8.99
C TYR A 22 2.32 -3.19 -8.08
N SER A 23 2.46 -2.93 -6.79
CA SER A 23 1.50 -3.32 -5.77
C SER A 23 1.43 -2.23 -4.70
N ILE A 24 0.31 -2.20 -3.99
CA ILE A 24 0.13 -1.35 -2.82
C ILE A 24 -0.10 -2.25 -1.62
N ILE A 25 0.55 -1.92 -0.49
CA ILE A 25 0.24 -2.53 0.80
C ILE A 25 -0.44 -1.44 1.63
N LYS A 26 -1.66 -1.68 2.07
CA LYS A 26 -2.34 -0.76 2.98
C LYS A 26 -2.44 -1.38 4.36
N PHE A 27 -2.02 -0.62 5.36
CA PHE A 27 -2.09 -0.99 6.77
C PHE A 27 -3.21 -0.21 7.43
N THR A 28 -4.22 -0.92 7.92
CA THR A 28 -5.41 -0.33 8.52
C THR A 28 -5.79 -1.09 9.78
N SER A 29 -6.82 -0.64 10.49
CA SER A 29 -7.42 -1.39 11.57
C SER A 29 -8.92 -1.12 11.63
N LYS A 30 -9.64 -2.02 12.29
CA LYS A 30 -11.10 -1.90 12.41
C LYS A 30 -11.50 -0.68 13.24
N SER A 31 -10.65 -0.24 14.16
CA SER A 31 -10.91 0.92 15.01
C SER A 31 -10.37 2.24 14.43
N CYS A 32 -9.69 2.19 13.31
CA CYS A 32 -9.11 3.37 12.69
C CYS A 32 -10.14 4.10 11.82
N ARG A 33 -10.65 5.22 12.32
CA ARG A 33 -11.66 6.00 11.60
C ARG A 33 -11.10 6.58 10.29
N ALA A 34 -9.88 7.10 10.33
CA ALA A 34 -9.22 7.66 9.15
C ALA A 34 -9.02 6.61 8.05
N CYS A 35 -8.81 5.35 8.41
CA CYS A 35 -8.63 4.28 7.45
C CYS A 35 -9.86 4.06 6.56
N LYS A 36 -11.05 4.33 7.07
CA LYS A 36 -12.30 4.21 6.32
C LYS A 36 -12.39 5.23 5.19
N ASN A 37 -11.77 6.39 5.36
CA ASN A 37 -11.75 7.43 4.34
C ASN A 37 -10.79 7.09 3.19
N LEU A 38 -9.90 6.14 3.41
CA LEU A 38 -8.94 5.70 2.41
C LEU A 38 -9.57 4.81 1.34
N GLU A 39 -10.55 3.98 1.72
CA GLU A 39 -11.14 2.98 0.83
C GLU A 39 -11.69 3.56 -0.48
N PRO A 40 -12.53 4.64 -0.46
CA PRO A 40 -13.04 5.20 -1.71
C PRO A 40 -11.93 5.75 -2.60
N ARG A 41 -10.85 6.23 -2.01
CA ARG A 41 -9.74 6.83 -2.74
C ARG A 41 -8.92 5.76 -3.45
N ILE A 42 -8.69 4.61 -2.80
CA ILE A 42 -8.02 3.48 -3.42
C ILE A 42 -8.88 2.91 -4.56
N ALA A 43 -10.20 2.78 -4.33
CA ALA A 43 -11.12 2.25 -5.33
C ALA A 43 -11.12 3.08 -6.63
N LYS A 44 -10.83 4.38 -6.55
CA LYS A 44 -10.77 5.26 -7.71
C LYS A 44 -9.51 5.12 -8.55
N LEU A 45 -8.49 4.44 -8.07
CA LEU A 45 -7.23 4.31 -8.81
C LEU A 45 -7.41 3.57 -10.13
N ASP A 46 -8.19 2.50 -10.13
CA ASP A 46 -8.47 1.69 -11.33
C ASP A 46 -7.20 1.40 -12.14
N LEU A 47 -6.16 0.93 -11.44
CA LEU A 47 -4.87 0.62 -12.02
C LEU A 47 -4.65 -0.88 -12.06
N ASP A 48 -3.73 -1.33 -12.90
CA ASP A 48 -3.35 -2.73 -13.01
C ASP A 48 -2.36 -3.11 -11.91
N ILE A 49 -2.84 -3.07 -10.69
CA ILE A 49 -2.04 -3.36 -9.48
C ILE A 49 -2.79 -4.30 -8.56
N ASP A 50 -2.05 -4.92 -7.65
CA ASP A 50 -2.62 -5.65 -6.52
C ASP A 50 -2.57 -4.77 -5.28
N VAL A 51 -3.64 -4.83 -4.47
CA VAL A 51 -3.71 -4.14 -3.19
C VAL A 51 -3.72 -5.18 -2.08
N TYR A 52 -2.69 -5.17 -1.25
CA TYR A 52 -2.60 -6.05 -0.09
C TYR A 52 -3.15 -5.34 1.13
N ASP A 53 -4.22 -5.89 1.69
CA ASP A 53 -4.92 -5.31 2.84
C ASP A 53 -4.43 -5.99 4.11
N VAL A 54 -3.67 -5.26 4.93
CA VAL A 54 -3.11 -5.74 6.19
C VAL A 54 -3.85 -5.10 7.35
N ASP A 55 -4.56 -5.91 8.13
CA ASP A 55 -5.14 -5.46 9.39
C ASP A 55 -4.04 -5.48 10.45
N HIS A 56 -3.71 -4.29 10.98
CA HIS A 56 -2.64 -4.14 11.96
C HIS A 56 -2.88 -4.98 13.22
N GLY A 57 -4.12 -5.06 13.69
CA GLY A 57 -4.44 -5.80 14.90
C GLY A 57 -4.21 -7.31 14.76
N GLU A 58 -4.44 -7.84 13.57
CA GLU A 58 -4.27 -9.27 13.29
C GLU A 58 -2.87 -9.62 12.80
N ASN A 59 -2.12 -8.65 12.28
CA ASN A 59 -0.85 -8.88 11.60
C ASN A 59 0.26 -7.96 12.13
N ASN A 60 0.41 -7.91 13.44
CA ASN A 60 1.37 -7.02 14.10
C ASN A 60 2.81 -7.25 13.63
N THR A 61 3.20 -8.51 13.40
CA THR A 61 4.53 -8.87 12.91
C THR A 61 4.81 -8.23 11.56
N ILE A 62 3.83 -8.23 10.65
CA ILE A 62 3.97 -7.62 9.33
C ILE A 62 4.12 -6.10 9.46
N SER A 63 3.29 -5.48 10.30
CA SER A 63 3.37 -4.03 10.55
C SER A 63 4.74 -3.63 11.07
N LYS A 64 5.30 -4.41 11.98
CA LYS A 64 6.65 -4.15 12.52
C LYS A 64 7.71 -4.31 11.44
N ALA A 65 7.60 -5.33 10.60
CA ALA A 65 8.56 -5.58 9.53
C ALA A 65 8.63 -4.41 8.54
N PHE A 66 7.52 -3.71 8.33
CA PHE A 66 7.46 -2.54 7.45
C PHE A 66 7.56 -1.22 8.20
N SER A 67 7.93 -1.25 9.47
CA SER A 67 8.09 -0.05 10.32
C SER A 67 6.84 0.84 10.37
N VAL A 68 5.68 0.22 10.41
CA VAL A 68 4.41 0.94 10.49
C VAL A 68 4.17 1.39 11.92
N ARG A 69 4.05 2.70 12.13
CA ARG A 69 3.85 3.31 13.45
C ARG A 69 2.57 4.10 13.59
N ALA A 70 1.89 4.36 12.50
CA ALA A 70 0.63 5.10 12.48
C ALA A 70 -0.27 4.56 11.39
N LEU A 71 -1.57 4.72 11.53
CA LEU A 71 -2.56 4.23 10.58
C LEU A 71 -3.42 5.39 10.05
N PRO A 72 -3.81 5.34 8.78
CA PRO A 72 -3.39 4.35 7.80
C PRO A 72 -1.96 4.58 7.31
N THR A 73 -1.31 3.54 6.84
CA THR A 73 -0.06 3.62 6.10
C THR A 73 -0.26 2.90 4.77
N VAL A 74 0.16 3.53 3.69
CA VAL A 74 0.08 2.96 2.33
C VAL A 74 1.47 2.94 1.73
N ILE A 75 1.90 1.77 1.27
CA ILE A 75 3.23 1.59 0.70
C ILE A 75 3.08 1.14 -0.75
N LEU A 76 3.71 1.88 -1.66
CA LEU A 76 3.84 1.48 -3.07
C LEU A 76 5.08 0.61 -3.20
N CYS A 77 4.92 -0.55 -3.82
CA CYS A 77 6.02 -1.48 -4.09
C CYS A 77 6.20 -1.68 -5.60
N GLU A 78 7.45 -1.82 -6.01
CA GLU A 78 7.82 -2.21 -7.37
C GLU A 78 8.64 -3.49 -7.28
N ASP A 79 8.17 -4.54 -7.94
CA ASP A 79 8.79 -5.87 -7.89
C ASP A 79 8.99 -6.37 -6.46
N GLY A 80 8.04 -6.05 -5.59
CA GLY A 80 8.07 -6.46 -4.19
C GLY A 80 8.91 -5.58 -3.27
N ILE A 81 9.53 -4.52 -3.80
CA ILE A 81 10.40 -3.63 -3.05
C ILE A 81 9.67 -2.31 -2.78
N PRO A 82 9.58 -1.87 -1.51
CA PRO A 82 8.97 -0.58 -1.19
C PRO A 82 9.66 0.58 -1.91
N SER A 83 8.87 1.43 -2.56
CA SER A 83 9.36 2.58 -3.32
C SER A 83 8.90 3.90 -2.73
N ALA A 84 7.71 3.96 -2.15
CA ALA A 84 7.17 5.18 -1.56
C ALA A 84 6.15 4.80 -0.50
N ARG A 85 5.99 5.65 0.51
CA ARG A 85 4.98 5.45 1.54
C ARG A 85 4.28 6.75 1.91
N MET A 86 2.99 6.61 2.22
CA MET A 86 2.20 7.67 2.79
C MET A 86 1.75 7.25 4.19
N VAL A 87 1.94 8.12 5.18
CA VAL A 87 1.49 7.90 6.55
C VAL A 87 0.40 8.92 6.86
N GLY A 88 -0.77 8.43 7.29
CA GLY A 88 -1.93 9.29 7.49
C GLY A 88 -2.57 9.67 6.16
N LEU A 89 -3.36 10.75 6.15
CA LEU A 89 -4.13 11.18 4.97
C LEU A 89 -3.72 12.55 4.43
N ASN A 90 -2.67 13.16 4.97
CA ASN A 90 -2.32 14.55 4.65
C ASN A 90 -1.90 14.77 3.20
N GLN A 91 -1.31 13.76 2.57
CA GLN A 91 -0.81 13.86 1.20
C GLN A 91 -1.50 12.85 0.29
N THR A 92 -2.75 12.53 0.57
CA THR A 92 -3.47 11.47 -0.15
C THR A 92 -3.56 11.76 -1.65
N LYS A 93 -3.94 12.97 -2.01
CA LYS A 93 -4.09 13.35 -3.41
C LYS A 93 -2.77 13.24 -4.16
N GLU A 94 -1.72 13.79 -3.59
CA GLU A 94 -0.39 13.81 -4.18
C GLU A 94 0.19 12.40 -4.29
N PHE A 95 0.00 11.59 -3.23
CA PHE A 95 0.50 10.23 -3.21
C PHE A 95 -0.17 9.36 -4.27
N PHE A 96 -1.49 9.41 -4.38
CA PHE A 96 -2.20 8.62 -5.37
C PHE A 96 -1.98 9.12 -6.79
N GLN A 97 -1.72 10.41 -6.97
CA GLN A 97 -1.29 10.93 -8.26
C GLN A 97 0.08 10.35 -8.64
N LEU A 98 1.00 10.28 -7.67
CA LEU A 98 2.30 9.64 -7.85
C LEU A 98 2.15 8.18 -8.25
N VAL A 99 1.30 7.44 -7.55
CA VAL A 99 1.05 6.03 -7.86
C VAL A 99 0.54 5.89 -9.30
N ASN A 100 -0.41 6.72 -9.68
CA ASN A 100 -0.97 6.71 -11.03
C ASN A 100 0.11 6.99 -12.09
N ASP A 101 0.94 7.98 -11.84
CA ASP A 101 2.00 8.36 -12.77
C ASP A 101 3.07 7.25 -12.90
N VAL A 102 3.47 6.67 -11.77
CA VAL A 102 4.47 5.60 -11.76
C VAL A 102 3.96 4.35 -12.48
N VAL A 103 2.73 3.93 -12.16
CA VAL A 103 2.17 2.71 -12.74
C VAL A 103 1.91 2.86 -14.23
N ASN A 104 1.34 4.01 -14.65
CA ASN A 104 0.98 4.21 -16.04
C ASN A 104 2.16 4.62 -16.93
N ASN A 105 3.12 5.36 -16.37
CA ASN A 105 4.21 5.95 -17.16
C ASN A 105 5.59 5.42 -16.80
N ASP A 106 5.67 4.48 -15.85
CA ASP A 106 6.92 3.90 -15.37
C ASP A 106 7.94 4.98 -14.95
N CYS A 107 7.46 6.01 -14.25
CA CYS A 107 8.29 7.12 -13.79
C CYS A 107 9.17 6.71 -12.61
N VAL A 108 10.31 7.40 -12.46
CA VAL A 108 11.20 7.20 -11.31
C VAL A 108 10.76 8.10 -10.15
N ILE A 109 10.67 7.51 -8.96
CA ILE A 109 10.31 8.23 -7.74
C ILE A 109 11.58 8.87 -7.17
N VAL A 110 11.54 10.17 -6.92
CA VAL A 110 12.72 10.92 -6.48
C VAL A 110 12.61 11.39 -5.03
N ASP A 111 11.50 11.99 -4.65
CA ASP A 111 11.40 12.76 -3.39
C ASP A 111 10.46 12.15 -2.35
N TRP A 112 9.99 10.91 -2.52
CA TRP A 112 9.08 10.30 -1.55
C TRP A 112 9.82 9.41 -0.56
N GLU A 113 9.32 9.39 0.66
CA GLU A 113 9.80 8.50 1.72
C GLU A 113 9.57 7.04 1.34
N LYS A 114 10.57 6.21 1.59
CA LYS A 114 10.51 4.78 1.26
C LYS A 114 10.29 3.90 2.47
#